data_b48c289572e3e1f9ea2e55d3f55283f3
#
_entry.id   b48c289572e3e1f9ea2e55d3f55283f3
#
_cell.length_a   1.000
_cell.length_b   1.000
_cell.length_c   1.000
_cell.angle_alpha   90.00
_cell.angle_beta   90.00
_cell.angle_gamma   90.00
#
_symmetry.space_group_name_H-M   'P 1'
#
loop_
_entity.id
_entity.type
_entity.pdbx_description
1 polymer ?
#
loop_
_entity_poly.entity_id
_entity_poly.type
_entity_poly.pdbx_seq_one_letter_code
_entity_poly.pdbx_strand_id
1 'polypeptide(L)'
;MSLQQQLEKFTPIDLKQMDRVKLLKRTDTKYLLSKTSLIEILPELLEHYCVLEIAGKRQASYQTTYLDTEKRDYYFQHHQGKPKRHKVRFRNYIESDLSFLEVKLKHKGVTDKKRISTPFTFPMTAVQETFLQKWIPENALDLKQILQNTFSRITLVHKTDEERVTIDFNLKFEDQNSKVDLTEPIIIEVKQSGVNRNSRISTLLRAKQIRPQRLSKYCIGCILLDDKLKYNRFKSRLLDLNKIQEIWNF
;
A
#
# COMPACT_ATOMS: atom_id res chain seq x y z
N MET A 1 9.93 -16.34 18.28
CA MET A 1 10.94 -15.50 17.58
C MET A 1 10.26 -14.23 17.12
N SER A 2 10.82 -13.04 17.42
CA SER A 2 10.23 -11.76 16.99
C SER A 2 10.37 -11.56 15.48
N LEU A 3 9.55 -10.66 14.89
CA LEU A 3 9.65 -10.29 13.48
C LEU A 3 11.07 -9.78 13.13
N GLN A 4 11.65 -8.97 14.01
CA GLN A 4 13.02 -8.43 13.83
C GLN A 4 14.05 -9.56 13.74
N GLN A 5 14.03 -10.52 14.66
CA GLN A 5 14.94 -11.67 14.67
C GLN A 5 14.79 -12.55 13.40
N GLN A 6 13.59 -12.65 12.85
CA GLN A 6 13.38 -13.37 11.59
C GLN A 6 13.96 -12.61 10.39
N LEU A 7 13.79 -11.29 10.37
CA LEU A 7 14.33 -10.46 9.28
C LEU A 7 15.86 -10.49 9.23
N GLU A 8 16.53 -10.60 10.36
CA GLU A 8 17.99 -10.70 10.45
C GLU A 8 18.57 -11.94 9.76
N LYS A 9 17.75 -12.97 9.55
CA LYS A 9 18.16 -14.20 8.82
C LYS A 9 18.12 -14.07 7.31
N PHE A 10 17.44 -13.08 6.75
CA PHE A 10 17.41 -12.86 5.31
C PHE A 10 18.73 -12.26 4.83
N THR A 11 19.18 -12.66 3.66
CA THR A 11 20.29 -11.97 2.96
C THR A 11 19.85 -10.55 2.62
N PRO A 12 20.58 -9.49 3.06
CA PRO A 12 20.23 -8.13 2.70
C PRO A 12 20.62 -7.79 1.27
N ILE A 13 19.87 -6.89 0.65
CA ILE A 13 20.18 -6.25 -0.63
C ILE A 13 19.95 -4.74 -0.53
N ASP A 14 20.68 -3.97 -1.30
CA ASP A 14 20.51 -2.53 -1.42
C ASP A 14 19.50 -2.11 -2.50
N LEU A 15 19.21 -0.81 -2.61
CA LEU A 15 18.30 -0.25 -3.62
C LEU A 15 18.79 -0.51 -5.05
N LYS A 16 20.11 -0.48 -5.32
CA LYS A 16 20.66 -0.72 -6.65
C LYS A 16 20.45 -2.18 -7.08
N GLN A 17 20.64 -3.10 -6.16
CA GLN A 17 20.38 -4.52 -6.38
C GLN A 17 18.87 -4.80 -6.59
N MET A 18 18.02 -4.15 -5.82
CA MET A 18 16.56 -4.26 -5.99
C MET A 18 16.10 -3.73 -7.36
N ASP A 19 16.71 -2.67 -7.88
CA ASP A 19 16.34 -2.08 -9.18
C ASP A 19 16.70 -2.97 -10.39
N ARG A 20 17.48 -4.02 -10.20
CA ARG A 20 17.70 -5.05 -11.25
C ARG A 20 16.43 -5.80 -11.58
N VAL A 21 15.51 -5.94 -10.62
CA VAL A 21 14.17 -6.51 -10.82
C VAL A 21 13.22 -5.39 -11.27
N LYS A 22 13.38 -4.94 -12.54
CA LYS A 22 12.52 -3.91 -13.16
C LYS A 22 11.21 -4.52 -13.62
N LEU A 23 10.20 -4.43 -12.80
CA LEU A 23 8.83 -4.84 -13.14
C LEU A 23 8.10 -3.74 -13.91
N LEU A 24 8.43 -3.57 -15.21
CA LEU A 24 7.82 -2.53 -16.07
C LEU A 24 6.36 -2.84 -16.39
N LYS A 25 6.06 -4.08 -16.79
CA LYS A 25 4.69 -4.61 -16.93
C LYS A 25 4.47 -5.61 -15.83
N ARG A 26 3.62 -5.29 -14.85
CA ARG A 26 3.45 -6.16 -13.69
C ARG A 26 2.00 -6.31 -13.29
N THR A 27 1.75 -7.43 -12.65
CA THR A 27 0.52 -7.70 -11.91
C THR A 27 0.80 -7.53 -10.42
N ASP A 28 -0.03 -6.76 -9.74
CA ASP A 28 0.02 -6.54 -8.30
C ASP A 28 -1.13 -7.34 -7.65
N THR A 29 -0.80 -8.38 -6.90
CA THR A 29 -1.78 -9.20 -6.16
C THR A 29 -1.65 -8.91 -4.68
N LYS A 30 -2.77 -8.64 -4.00
CA LYS A 30 -2.79 -8.29 -2.57
C LYS A 30 -3.44 -9.35 -1.74
N TYR A 31 -2.94 -9.49 -0.51
CA TYR A 31 -3.44 -10.42 0.49
C TYR A 31 -3.55 -9.70 1.83
N LEU A 32 -4.53 -10.11 2.63
CA LEU A 32 -4.73 -9.67 4.00
C LEU A 32 -4.57 -10.87 4.92
N LEU A 33 -3.76 -10.73 5.95
CA LEU A 33 -3.50 -11.79 6.93
C LEU A 33 -3.18 -11.20 8.30
N SER A 34 -3.14 -12.05 9.33
CA SER A 34 -2.72 -11.68 10.68
C SER A 34 -1.20 -11.64 10.81
N LYS A 35 -0.71 -10.92 11.80
CA LYS A 35 0.71 -10.91 12.17
C LYS A 35 1.23 -12.31 12.52
N THR A 36 0.43 -13.13 13.19
CA THR A 36 0.76 -14.54 13.49
C THR A 36 1.01 -15.32 12.21
N SER A 37 0.10 -15.25 11.24
CA SER A 37 0.27 -15.92 9.94
C SER A 37 1.52 -15.46 9.20
N LEU A 38 1.88 -14.16 9.27
CA LEU A 38 3.13 -13.66 8.69
C LEU A 38 4.35 -14.31 9.34
N ILE A 39 4.41 -14.34 10.68
CA ILE A 39 5.53 -14.92 11.43
C ILE A 39 5.74 -16.40 11.07
N GLU A 40 4.67 -17.14 10.80
CA GLU A 40 4.74 -18.54 10.41
C GLU A 40 5.25 -18.76 8.97
N ILE A 41 4.99 -17.83 8.03
CA ILE A 41 5.42 -17.99 6.64
C ILE A 41 6.84 -17.45 6.40
N LEU A 42 7.32 -16.48 7.17
CA LEU A 42 8.61 -15.83 6.93
C LEU A 42 9.80 -16.81 6.86
N PRO A 43 9.92 -17.81 7.76
CA PRO A 43 11.03 -18.79 7.70
C PRO A 43 11.07 -19.55 6.35
N GLU A 44 9.92 -19.85 5.77
CA GLU A 44 9.79 -20.57 4.52
C GLU A 44 10.21 -19.74 3.27
N LEU A 45 10.46 -18.44 3.46
CA LEU A 45 10.87 -17.51 2.41
C LEU A 45 12.39 -17.28 2.38
N LEU A 46 13.14 -17.67 3.42
CA LEU A 46 14.56 -17.36 3.60
C LEU A 46 15.43 -17.85 2.44
N GLU A 47 15.16 -19.05 1.93
CA GLU A 47 15.94 -19.63 0.82
C GLU A 47 15.64 -18.95 -0.51
N HIS A 48 14.45 -18.35 -0.66
CA HIS A 48 13.96 -17.84 -1.94
C HIS A 48 14.08 -16.34 -2.09
N TYR A 49 14.15 -15.58 -0.98
CA TYR A 49 14.12 -14.11 -1.02
C TYR A 49 15.29 -13.49 -0.28
N CYS A 50 15.66 -12.30 -0.76
CA CYS A 50 16.50 -11.34 -0.06
C CYS A 50 15.60 -10.25 0.54
N VAL A 51 16.07 -9.56 1.59
CA VAL A 51 15.38 -8.41 2.20
C VAL A 51 16.07 -7.10 1.79
N LEU A 52 15.27 -6.10 1.41
CA LEU A 52 15.81 -4.76 1.17
C LEU A 52 16.25 -4.14 2.49
N GLU A 53 17.51 -3.67 2.52
CA GLU A 53 18.08 -2.94 3.64
C GLU A 53 18.43 -1.52 3.19
N ILE A 54 17.98 -0.50 3.93
CA ILE A 54 18.27 0.92 3.69
C ILE A 54 18.81 1.52 4.97
N ALA A 55 20.00 2.08 4.93
CA ALA A 55 20.68 2.67 6.08
C ALA A 55 20.70 1.71 7.31
N GLY A 56 21.00 0.42 7.08
CA GLY A 56 21.04 -0.62 8.11
C GLY A 56 19.68 -1.06 8.63
N LYS A 57 18.57 -0.57 8.05
CA LYS A 57 17.21 -0.94 8.45
C LYS A 57 16.56 -1.81 7.38
N ARG A 58 15.94 -2.92 7.81
CA ARG A 58 15.17 -3.87 6.98
C ARG A 58 13.67 -3.59 6.97
N GLN A 59 13.28 -2.55 7.67
CA GLN A 59 11.92 -2.03 7.76
C GLN A 59 11.99 -0.53 7.44
N ALA A 60 11.18 -0.08 6.51
CA ALA A 60 11.08 1.31 6.11
C ALA A 60 9.73 1.89 6.54
N SER A 61 9.74 3.12 7.05
CA SER A 61 8.53 3.84 7.49
C SER A 61 7.99 4.71 6.38
N TYR A 62 6.70 4.64 6.19
CA TYR A 62 5.98 5.38 5.17
C TYR A 62 4.91 6.27 5.78
N GLN A 63 4.85 7.51 5.33
CA GLN A 63 3.75 8.40 5.58
C GLN A 63 3.09 8.75 4.25
N THR A 64 1.78 8.70 4.19
CA THR A 64 1.02 8.96 2.97
C THR A 64 -0.18 9.83 3.29
N THR A 65 -0.21 11.06 2.75
CA THR A 65 -1.35 11.96 2.84
C THR A 65 -2.16 11.83 1.56
N TYR A 66 -3.41 11.40 1.67
CA TYR A 66 -4.33 11.25 0.53
C TYR A 66 -5.12 12.54 0.32
N LEU A 67 -5.22 12.91 -0.96
CA LEU A 67 -6.02 14.05 -1.42
C LEU A 67 -7.24 13.55 -2.20
N ASP A 68 -8.38 14.19 -1.98
CA ASP A 68 -9.62 14.01 -2.73
C ASP A 68 -10.40 15.32 -2.74
N THR A 69 -11.45 15.41 -3.52
CA THR A 69 -12.41 16.51 -3.41
C THR A 69 -13.16 16.45 -2.08
N GLU A 70 -13.76 17.54 -1.68
CA GLU A 70 -14.62 17.58 -0.49
C GLU A 70 -15.77 16.54 -0.56
N LYS A 71 -16.30 16.32 -1.76
CA LYS A 71 -17.36 15.33 -2.05
C LYS A 71 -16.85 13.90 -2.13
N ARG A 72 -15.54 13.67 -1.92
CA ARG A 72 -14.92 12.33 -1.99
C ARG A 72 -15.08 11.67 -3.36
N ASP A 73 -14.94 12.39 -4.46
CA ASP A 73 -15.16 11.88 -5.81
C ASP A 73 -14.28 10.68 -6.15
N TYR A 74 -12.99 10.70 -5.75
CA TYR A 74 -12.09 9.58 -5.99
C TYR A 74 -12.44 8.36 -5.14
N TYR A 75 -12.89 8.56 -3.90
CA TYR A 75 -13.44 7.47 -3.09
C TYR A 75 -14.65 6.83 -3.80
N PHE A 76 -15.60 7.63 -4.25
CA PHE A 76 -16.79 7.12 -4.92
C PHE A 76 -16.49 6.49 -6.29
N GLN A 77 -15.50 6.96 -7.04
CA GLN A 77 -15.01 6.27 -8.24
C GLN A 77 -14.55 4.83 -7.89
N HIS A 78 -13.84 4.66 -6.76
CA HIS A 78 -13.42 3.34 -6.29
C HIS A 78 -14.58 2.50 -5.77
N HIS A 79 -15.47 3.09 -4.99
CA HIS A 79 -16.65 2.43 -4.45
C HIS A 79 -17.57 1.93 -5.58
N GLN A 80 -17.83 2.75 -6.58
CA GLN A 80 -18.69 2.39 -7.72
C GLN A 80 -17.99 1.43 -8.71
N GLY A 81 -16.68 1.24 -8.59
CA GLY A 81 -15.90 0.39 -9.50
C GLY A 81 -15.71 1.01 -10.88
N LYS A 82 -15.76 2.36 -11.00
CA LYS A 82 -15.62 3.04 -12.30
C LYS A 82 -14.35 2.57 -13.02
N PRO A 83 -14.38 2.38 -14.35
CA PRO A 83 -13.21 1.99 -15.14
C PRO A 83 -12.05 3.01 -15.02
N LYS A 84 -12.37 4.31 -15.03
CA LYS A 84 -11.43 5.41 -14.80
C LYS A 84 -11.50 5.83 -13.34
N ARG A 85 -10.37 5.71 -12.62
CA ARG A 85 -10.27 6.00 -11.18
C ARG A 85 -8.97 6.66 -10.84
N HIS A 86 -9.03 7.71 -10.03
CA HIS A 86 -7.86 8.45 -9.59
C HIS A 86 -7.49 8.11 -8.14
N LYS A 87 -6.22 8.29 -7.82
CA LYS A 87 -5.69 8.45 -6.46
C LYS A 87 -4.61 9.51 -6.50
N VAL A 88 -4.76 10.50 -5.66
CA VAL A 88 -3.77 11.56 -5.48
C VAL A 88 -3.24 11.48 -4.06
N ARG A 89 -1.92 11.57 -3.91
CA ARG A 89 -1.31 11.50 -2.59
C ARG A 89 0.08 12.12 -2.56
N PHE A 90 0.44 12.65 -1.44
CA PHE A 90 1.84 12.81 -1.05
C PHE A 90 2.34 11.53 -0.39
N ARG A 91 3.58 11.17 -0.67
CA ARG A 91 4.23 10.01 -0.05
C ARG A 91 5.62 10.38 0.42
N ASN A 92 5.84 10.24 1.73
CA ASN A 92 7.11 10.44 2.38
C ASN A 92 7.73 9.09 2.71
N TYR A 93 9.02 8.94 2.38
CA TYR A 93 9.87 7.82 2.71
C TYR A 93 10.79 8.27 3.83
N ILE A 94 10.47 7.92 5.07
CA ILE A 94 11.07 8.54 6.26
C ILE A 94 12.58 8.30 6.32
N GLU A 95 13.04 7.05 6.09
CA GLU A 95 14.46 6.69 6.20
C GLU A 95 15.34 7.33 5.12
N SER A 96 14.81 7.73 3.99
CA SER A 96 15.52 8.36 2.87
C SER A 96 15.23 9.83 2.69
N ASP A 97 14.38 10.41 3.53
CA ASP A 97 13.91 11.80 3.46
C ASP A 97 13.42 12.21 2.06
N LEU A 98 12.79 11.27 1.35
CA LEU A 98 12.25 11.48 0.02
C LEU A 98 10.74 11.68 0.08
N SER A 99 10.27 12.74 -0.59
CA SER A 99 8.85 13.05 -0.70
C SER A 99 8.42 13.18 -2.16
N PHE A 100 7.24 12.67 -2.45
CA PHE A 100 6.68 12.71 -3.80
C PHE A 100 5.19 13.04 -3.77
N LEU A 101 4.76 13.94 -4.65
CA LEU A 101 3.37 14.05 -5.06
C LEU A 101 3.10 13.06 -6.19
N GLU A 102 2.14 12.18 -5.99
CA GLU A 102 1.83 11.06 -6.90
C GLU A 102 0.37 11.12 -7.36
N VAL A 103 0.16 11.03 -8.66
CA VAL A 103 -1.15 10.77 -9.28
C VAL A 103 -1.13 9.35 -9.84
N LYS A 104 -2.12 8.55 -9.46
CA LYS A 104 -2.36 7.23 -10.05
C LYS A 104 -3.71 7.25 -10.76
N LEU A 105 -3.68 7.00 -12.05
CA LEU A 105 -4.86 6.79 -12.89
C LEU A 105 -4.97 5.30 -13.20
N LYS A 106 -6.06 4.67 -12.80
CA LYS A 106 -6.43 3.34 -13.30
C LYS A 106 -7.46 3.51 -14.40
N HIS A 107 -7.17 3.00 -15.60
CA HIS A 107 -8.09 3.01 -16.72
C HIS A 107 -8.08 1.65 -17.42
N LYS A 108 -9.26 1.03 -17.60
CA LYS A 108 -9.41 -0.29 -18.26
C LYS A 108 -8.42 -1.37 -17.77
N GLY A 109 -8.20 -1.42 -16.44
CA GLY A 109 -7.30 -2.41 -15.83
C GLY A 109 -5.83 -1.98 -15.72
N VAL A 110 -5.36 -1.08 -16.58
CA VAL A 110 -4.00 -0.54 -16.55
C VAL A 110 -3.89 0.59 -15.53
N THR A 111 -2.77 0.64 -14.82
CA THR A 111 -2.47 1.73 -13.88
C THR A 111 -1.31 2.55 -14.41
N ASP A 112 -1.57 3.81 -14.71
CA ASP A 112 -0.52 4.80 -14.97
C ASP A 112 -0.20 5.56 -13.67
N LYS A 113 1.09 5.78 -13.42
CA LYS A 113 1.58 6.51 -12.25
C LYS A 113 2.50 7.63 -12.69
N LYS A 114 2.14 8.85 -12.32
CA LYS A 114 2.98 10.04 -12.47
C LYS A 114 3.39 10.55 -11.09
N ARG A 115 4.60 11.09 -10.97
CA ARG A 115 5.08 11.70 -9.73
C ARG A 115 6.09 12.81 -10.00
N ILE A 116 6.14 13.76 -9.07
CA ILE A 116 7.22 14.75 -8.93
C ILE A 116 7.82 14.63 -7.53
N SER A 117 9.11 14.90 -7.41
CA SER A 117 9.79 15.02 -6.11
C SER A 117 9.45 16.41 -5.55
N THR A 118 8.80 16.45 -4.41
CA THR A 118 8.40 17.67 -3.73
C THR A 118 8.00 17.34 -2.30
N PRO A 119 8.32 18.19 -1.31
CA PRO A 119 7.84 18.01 0.06
C PRO A 119 6.32 18.14 0.11
N PHE A 120 5.74 17.62 1.17
CA PHE A 120 4.32 17.87 1.47
C PHE A 120 4.15 19.32 1.94
N THR A 121 3.33 20.08 1.24
CA THR A 121 2.89 21.43 1.64
C THR A 121 1.40 21.57 1.41
N PHE A 122 0.74 22.25 2.32
CA PHE A 122 -0.67 22.60 2.15
C PHE A 122 -0.94 23.98 2.81
N PRO A 123 -1.39 25.00 2.06
CA PRO A 123 -1.77 24.99 0.64
C PRO A 123 -0.67 24.52 -0.30
N MET A 124 -1.07 23.99 -1.48
CA MET A 124 -0.12 23.49 -2.47
C MET A 124 0.67 24.63 -3.11
N THR A 125 1.90 24.35 -3.52
CA THR A 125 2.73 25.29 -4.29
C THR A 125 2.29 25.34 -5.75
N ALA A 126 2.62 26.41 -6.47
CA ALA A 126 2.33 26.55 -7.91
C ALA A 126 2.86 25.39 -8.76
N VAL A 127 4.03 24.81 -8.40
CA VAL A 127 4.60 23.64 -9.07
C VAL A 127 3.74 22.39 -8.87
N GLN A 128 3.23 22.19 -7.65
CA GLN A 128 2.35 21.07 -7.34
C GLN A 128 1.00 21.20 -8.04
N GLU A 129 0.43 22.40 -8.06
CA GLU A 129 -0.82 22.71 -8.77
C GLU A 129 -0.67 22.50 -10.29
N THR A 130 0.40 23.00 -10.91
CA THR A 130 0.70 22.78 -12.32
C THR A 130 0.81 21.28 -12.65
N PHE A 131 1.48 20.52 -11.78
CA PHE A 131 1.55 19.06 -11.97
C PHE A 131 0.18 18.41 -11.90
N LEU A 132 -0.67 18.79 -10.94
CA LEU A 132 -2.01 18.25 -10.80
C LEU A 132 -2.92 18.67 -11.96
N GLN A 133 -2.88 19.92 -12.40
CA GLN A 133 -3.63 20.39 -13.56
C GLN A 133 -3.32 19.60 -14.85
N LYS A 134 -2.07 19.18 -15.01
CA LYS A 134 -1.66 18.33 -16.15
C LYS A 134 -2.32 16.93 -16.13
N TRP A 135 -2.52 16.34 -14.94
CA TRP A 135 -2.94 14.95 -14.84
C TRP A 135 -4.37 14.72 -14.35
N ILE A 136 -4.95 15.73 -13.71
CA ILE A 136 -6.33 15.73 -13.18
C ILE A 136 -6.97 17.11 -13.34
N PRO A 137 -7.04 17.68 -14.55
CA PRO A 137 -7.46 19.07 -14.78
C PRO A 137 -8.83 19.40 -14.17
N GLU A 138 -9.75 18.42 -14.12
CA GLU A 138 -11.13 18.61 -13.66
C GLU A 138 -11.23 18.96 -12.16
N ASN A 139 -10.23 18.55 -11.33
CA ASN A 139 -10.30 18.66 -9.88
C ASN A 139 -9.01 19.20 -9.24
N ALA A 140 -8.06 19.69 -10.04
CA ALA A 140 -6.71 19.99 -9.55
C ALA A 140 -6.70 20.99 -8.39
N LEU A 141 -7.58 22.01 -8.40
CA LEU A 141 -7.65 23.07 -7.41
C LEU A 141 -8.64 22.78 -6.26
N ASP A 142 -9.48 21.75 -6.40
CA ASP A 142 -10.52 21.41 -5.41
C ASP A 142 -10.07 20.34 -4.40
N LEU A 143 -8.82 19.90 -4.50
CA LEU A 143 -8.31 18.84 -3.63
C LEU A 143 -8.11 19.32 -2.20
N LYS A 144 -8.60 18.52 -1.27
CA LYS A 144 -8.41 18.66 0.17
C LYS A 144 -7.58 17.50 0.71
N GLN A 145 -6.88 17.73 1.80
CA GLN A 145 -6.31 16.65 2.59
C GLN A 145 -7.45 15.87 3.25
N ILE A 146 -7.51 14.58 2.99
CA ILE A 146 -8.61 13.73 3.45
C ILE A 146 -8.20 12.91 4.65
N LEU A 147 -7.09 12.20 4.53
CA LEU A 147 -6.53 11.40 5.61
C LEU A 147 -5.03 11.19 5.42
N GLN A 148 -4.38 10.92 6.51
CA GLN A 148 -3.00 10.43 6.55
C GLN A 148 -2.98 8.95 6.92
N ASN A 149 -2.11 8.20 6.26
CA ASN A 149 -1.83 6.81 6.59
C ASN A 149 -0.33 6.63 6.82
N THR A 150 0.04 6.12 7.99
CA THR A 150 1.41 5.70 8.28
C THR A 150 1.47 4.17 8.38
N PHE A 151 2.59 3.58 8.02
CA PHE A 151 2.82 2.16 8.11
C PHE A 151 4.30 1.83 7.98
N SER A 152 4.69 0.67 8.50
CA SER A 152 6.01 0.09 8.27
C SER A 152 5.95 -0.89 7.11
N ARG A 153 7.04 -1.00 6.35
CA ARG A 153 7.15 -1.89 5.19
C ARG A 153 8.43 -2.69 5.20
N ILE A 154 8.29 -3.99 4.99
CA ILE A 154 9.38 -4.88 4.60
C ILE A 154 9.26 -5.11 3.09
N THR A 155 10.38 -5.11 2.39
CA THR A 155 10.44 -5.43 0.96
C THR A 155 11.31 -6.66 0.78
N LEU A 156 10.73 -7.72 0.23
CA LEU A 156 11.46 -8.93 -0.16
C LEU A 156 11.57 -8.97 -1.68
N VAL A 157 12.71 -9.42 -2.18
CA VAL A 157 12.99 -9.57 -3.62
C VAL A 157 13.39 -11.02 -3.85
N HIS A 158 12.76 -11.67 -4.81
CA HIS A 158 13.09 -13.05 -5.15
C HIS A 158 14.51 -13.12 -5.71
N LYS A 159 15.27 -14.16 -5.32
CA LYS A 159 16.69 -14.29 -5.68
C LYS A 159 16.92 -14.48 -7.17
N THR A 160 16.00 -15.14 -7.86
CA THR A 160 16.10 -15.53 -9.29
C THR A 160 14.98 -14.95 -10.15
N ASP A 161 13.73 -14.91 -9.64
CA ASP A 161 12.57 -14.54 -10.42
C ASP A 161 12.30 -13.03 -10.39
N GLU A 162 11.63 -12.53 -11.41
CA GLU A 162 11.10 -11.15 -11.44
C GLU A 162 9.88 -11.02 -10.51
N GLU A 163 10.13 -11.18 -9.22
CA GLU A 163 9.12 -11.06 -8.19
C GLU A 163 9.61 -10.18 -7.03
N ARG A 164 8.74 -9.28 -6.57
CA ARG A 164 8.94 -8.47 -5.39
C ARG A 164 7.71 -8.51 -4.50
N VAL A 165 7.94 -8.74 -3.22
CA VAL A 165 6.90 -8.78 -2.20
C VAL A 165 7.06 -7.59 -1.26
N THR A 166 6.00 -6.84 -1.04
CA THR A 166 5.97 -5.80 0.01
C THR A 166 4.99 -6.21 1.08
N ILE A 167 5.41 -6.09 2.34
CA ILE A 167 4.67 -6.48 3.54
C ILE A 167 4.46 -5.21 4.36
N ASP A 168 3.23 -4.73 4.43
CA ASP A 168 2.85 -3.52 5.14
C ASP A 168 2.16 -3.88 6.45
N PHE A 169 2.60 -3.29 7.55
CA PHE A 169 2.13 -3.55 8.91
C PHE A 169 2.16 -2.29 9.77
N ASN A 170 1.60 -2.34 10.99
CA ASN A 170 1.43 -1.19 11.87
C ASN A 170 0.73 -0.04 11.12
N LEU A 171 -0.40 -0.37 10.49
CA LEU A 171 -1.16 0.60 9.71
C LEU A 171 -1.89 1.56 10.66
N LYS A 172 -1.70 2.86 10.47
CA LYS A 172 -2.42 3.90 11.19
C LYS A 172 -3.10 4.81 10.21
N PHE A 173 -4.33 5.15 10.49
CA PHE A 173 -5.11 6.11 9.72
C PHE A 173 -5.56 7.23 10.63
N GLU A 174 -5.43 8.46 10.16
CA GLU A 174 -5.85 9.64 10.92
C GLU A 174 -6.37 10.73 9.97
N ASP A 175 -7.34 11.48 10.43
CA ASP A 175 -7.78 12.74 9.86
C ASP A 175 -7.80 13.82 10.97
N GLN A 176 -8.50 14.92 10.75
CA GLN A 176 -8.58 16.00 11.74
C GLN A 176 -9.37 15.62 13.01
N ASN A 177 -10.25 14.60 12.93
CA ASN A 177 -11.21 14.29 13.97
C ASN A 177 -10.98 12.92 14.62
N SER A 178 -10.38 12.00 13.90
CA SER A 178 -10.35 10.56 14.26
C SER A 178 -9.01 9.92 13.95
N LYS A 179 -8.70 8.88 14.72
CA LYS A 179 -7.53 8.03 14.51
C LYS A 179 -7.87 6.57 14.74
N VAL A 180 -7.35 5.70 13.87
CA VAL A 180 -7.51 4.25 13.97
C VAL A 180 -6.17 3.58 13.74
N ASP A 181 -5.76 2.71 14.67
CA ASP A 181 -4.53 1.94 14.62
C ASP A 181 -4.86 0.46 14.33
N LEU A 182 -4.29 -0.08 13.26
CA LEU A 182 -4.37 -1.49 12.89
C LEU A 182 -3.01 -2.16 13.14
N THR A 183 -2.87 -2.82 14.27
CA THR A 183 -1.61 -3.44 14.72
C THR A 183 -1.46 -4.88 14.26
N GLU A 184 -2.57 -5.62 14.13
CA GLU A 184 -2.59 -7.04 13.78
C GLU A 184 -2.72 -7.30 12.26
N PRO A 185 -3.48 -6.50 11.47
CA PRO A 185 -3.60 -6.72 10.04
C PRO A 185 -2.30 -6.44 9.29
N ILE A 186 -1.93 -7.39 8.43
CA ILE A 186 -0.80 -7.31 7.51
C ILE A 186 -1.33 -7.28 6.08
N ILE A 187 -0.80 -6.38 5.26
CA ILE A 187 -1.10 -6.35 3.83
C ILE A 187 0.15 -6.77 3.05
N ILE A 188 0.09 -7.93 2.41
CA ILE A 188 1.11 -8.39 1.47
C ILE A 188 0.69 -7.97 0.06
N GLU A 189 1.63 -7.40 -0.71
CA GLU A 189 1.47 -7.14 -2.14
C GLU A 189 2.57 -7.85 -2.91
N VAL A 190 2.20 -8.86 -3.69
CA VAL A 190 3.08 -9.62 -4.58
C VAL A 190 3.06 -8.96 -5.95
N LYS A 191 4.23 -8.56 -6.45
CA LYS A 191 4.44 -7.90 -7.73
C LYS A 191 5.26 -8.81 -8.65
N GLN A 192 4.69 -9.16 -9.80
CA GLN A 192 5.28 -10.11 -10.74
C GLN A 192 5.19 -9.56 -12.17
N SER A 193 6.11 -9.94 -13.06
CA SER A 193 6.05 -9.60 -14.50
C SER A 193 4.87 -10.25 -15.22
N GLY A 194 4.29 -11.30 -14.64
CA GLY A 194 3.06 -11.99 -15.01
C GLY A 194 2.40 -12.55 -13.75
N VAL A 195 1.32 -13.31 -13.87
CA VAL A 195 0.72 -13.99 -12.71
C VAL A 195 1.40 -15.35 -12.53
N ASN A 196 2.38 -15.43 -11.63
CA ASN A 196 2.95 -16.72 -11.22
C ASN A 196 2.26 -17.20 -9.93
N ARG A 197 1.26 -18.08 -10.08
CA ARG A 197 0.53 -18.66 -8.94
C ARG A 197 1.34 -19.73 -8.19
N ASN A 198 2.46 -20.17 -8.74
CA ASN A 198 3.32 -21.20 -8.19
C ASN A 198 4.58 -20.63 -7.53
N SER A 199 4.71 -19.30 -7.46
CA SER A 199 5.78 -18.67 -6.65
C SER A 199 5.67 -19.14 -5.20
N ARG A 200 6.81 -19.16 -4.49
CA ARG A 200 6.86 -19.68 -3.11
C ARG A 200 5.86 -18.98 -2.20
N ILE A 201 5.82 -17.64 -2.24
CA ILE A 201 4.88 -16.86 -1.43
C ILE A 201 3.41 -17.16 -1.79
N SER A 202 3.07 -17.27 -3.08
CA SER A 202 1.70 -17.55 -3.52
C SER A 202 1.24 -18.94 -3.08
N THR A 203 2.15 -19.93 -3.07
CA THR A 203 1.89 -21.29 -2.62
C THR A 203 1.65 -21.35 -1.11
N LEU A 204 2.49 -20.67 -0.32
CA LEU A 204 2.35 -20.59 1.14
C LEU A 204 1.05 -19.90 1.56
N LEU A 205 0.72 -18.78 0.94
CA LEU A 205 -0.53 -18.06 1.21
C LEU A 205 -1.76 -18.94 0.88
N ARG A 206 -1.71 -19.67 -0.24
CA ARG A 206 -2.78 -20.60 -0.63
C ARG A 206 -2.91 -21.78 0.35
N ALA A 207 -1.81 -22.35 0.81
CA ALA A 207 -1.81 -23.44 1.79
C ALA A 207 -2.47 -23.01 3.12
N LYS A 208 -2.31 -21.75 3.50
CA LYS A 208 -2.98 -21.14 4.66
C LYS A 208 -4.39 -20.59 4.34
N GLN A 209 -4.95 -20.91 3.17
CA GLN A 209 -6.27 -20.44 2.73
C GLN A 209 -6.42 -18.92 2.64
N ILE A 210 -5.30 -18.18 2.58
CA ILE A 210 -5.27 -16.73 2.43
C ILE A 210 -5.48 -16.40 0.95
N ARG A 211 -6.63 -15.80 0.63
CA ARG A 211 -7.05 -15.53 -0.75
C ARG A 211 -6.67 -14.12 -1.20
N PRO A 212 -6.40 -13.93 -2.51
CA PRO A 212 -6.19 -12.60 -3.08
C PRO A 212 -7.38 -11.67 -2.84
N GLN A 213 -7.10 -10.42 -2.51
CA GLN A 213 -8.11 -9.40 -2.24
C GLN A 213 -7.81 -8.07 -2.96
N ARG A 214 -8.87 -7.33 -3.28
CA ARG A 214 -8.76 -5.96 -3.78
C ARG A 214 -8.75 -4.98 -2.61
N LEU A 215 -7.57 -4.67 -2.10
CA LEU A 215 -7.38 -3.77 -0.96
C LEU A 215 -6.91 -2.38 -1.41
N SER A 216 -7.44 -1.35 -0.77
CA SER A 216 -7.04 0.04 -0.94
C SER A 216 -6.91 0.72 0.42
N LYS A 217 -5.70 1.04 0.87
CA LYS A 217 -5.48 1.77 2.12
C LYS A 217 -6.30 3.05 2.18
N TYR A 218 -6.39 3.80 1.07
CA TYR A 218 -7.23 4.99 0.98
C TYR A 218 -8.69 4.69 1.31
N CYS A 219 -9.31 3.74 0.59
CA CYS A 219 -10.74 3.45 0.81
C CYS A 219 -11.00 2.85 2.20
N ILE A 220 -10.12 1.99 2.70
CA ILE A 220 -10.21 1.43 4.05
C ILE A 220 -10.11 2.56 5.08
N GLY A 221 -9.10 3.41 4.97
CA GLY A 221 -8.90 4.53 5.89
C GLY A 221 -10.09 5.50 5.91
N CYS A 222 -10.64 5.85 4.74
CA CYS A 222 -11.84 6.70 4.68
C CYS A 222 -13.01 6.09 5.47
N ILE A 223 -13.23 4.77 5.33
CA ILE A 223 -14.36 4.10 5.99
C ILE A 223 -14.13 3.97 7.49
N LEU A 224 -12.89 3.69 7.90
CA LEU A 224 -12.56 3.56 9.32
C LEU A 224 -12.64 4.89 10.10
N LEU A 225 -12.44 6.01 9.40
CA LEU A 225 -12.49 7.35 10.00
C LEU A 225 -13.87 8.03 9.86
N ASP A 226 -14.73 7.55 8.95
CA ASP A 226 -16.05 8.11 8.69
C ASP A 226 -17.07 6.97 8.47
N ASP A 227 -17.81 6.65 9.51
CA ASP A 227 -18.84 5.58 9.55
C ASP A 227 -20.08 5.90 8.71
N LYS A 228 -20.29 7.16 8.34
CA LYS A 228 -21.40 7.62 7.49
C LYS A 228 -21.12 7.39 6.00
N LEU A 229 -19.89 7.09 5.63
CA LEU A 229 -19.52 6.82 4.25
C LEU A 229 -20.17 5.52 3.74
N LYS A 230 -20.73 5.57 2.54
CA LYS A 230 -21.29 4.38 1.88
C LYS A 230 -20.19 3.37 1.58
N TYR A 231 -20.20 2.20 2.21
CA TYR A 231 -19.15 1.19 2.15
C TYR A 231 -19.57 -0.21 1.72
N ASN A 232 -20.84 -0.41 1.33
CA ASN A 232 -21.39 -1.73 1.05
C ASN A 232 -20.52 -2.59 0.09
N ARG A 233 -19.86 -2.01 -0.91
CA ARG A 233 -18.95 -2.73 -1.80
C ARG A 233 -17.61 -3.13 -1.16
N PHE A 234 -17.29 -2.60 0.00
CA PHE A 234 -16.11 -2.95 0.78
C PHE A 234 -16.41 -3.83 1.98
N LYS A 235 -17.69 -4.12 2.26
CA LYS A 235 -18.16 -4.85 3.46
C LYS A 235 -17.37 -6.14 3.69
N SER A 236 -17.19 -6.98 2.66
CA SER A 236 -16.44 -8.23 2.81
C SER A 236 -14.99 -8.02 3.29
N ARG A 237 -14.31 -6.94 2.82
CA ARG A 237 -12.93 -6.63 3.23
C ARG A 237 -12.86 -6.10 4.66
N LEU A 238 -13.87 -5.35 5.08
CA LEU A 238 -13.99 -4.86 6.45
C LEU A 238 -14.29 -6.01 7.42
N LEU A 239 -15.14 -6.96 7.03
CA LEU A 239 -15.37 -8.19 7.79
C LEU A 239 -14.10 -9.03 7.94
N ASP A 240 -13.30 -9.14 6.87
CA ASP A 240 -12.02 -9.86 6.95
C ASP A 240 -10.98 -9.13 7.82
N LEU A 241 -10.96 -7.79 7.79
CA LEU A 241 -10.16 -6.99 8.73
C LEU A 241 -10.62 -7.21 10.17
N ASN A 242 -11.94 -7.18 10.41
CA ASN A 242 -12.52 -7.31 11.74
C ASN A 242 -12.29 -8.69 12.37
N LYS A 243 -12.16 -9.75 11.55
CA LYS A 243 -11.74 -11.08 12.02
C LYS A 243 -10.30 -11.14 12.53
N ILE A 244 -9.43 -10.26 12.02
CA ILE A 244 -8.02 -10.20 12.40
C ILE A 244 -7.84 -9.31 13.63
N GLN A 245 -8.50 -8.19 13.63
CA GLN A 245 -8.51 -7.23 14.74
C GLN A 245 -9.92 -6.66 14.83
N GLU A 246 -10.54 -6.80 15.99
CA GLU A 246 -11.86 -6.22 16.22
C GLU A 246 -11.77 -4.69 16.16
N ILE A 247 -12.46 -4.10 15.18
CA ILE A 247 -12.40 -2.67 14.89
C ILE A 247 -13.80 -2.06 15.00
N TRP A 248 -14.83 -2.83 14.65
CA TRP A 248 -16.23 -2.42 14.65
C TRP A 248 -17.15 -3.50 15.20
N ASN A 249 -18.14 -3.05 15.95
CA ASN A 249 -19.30 -3.87 16.29
C ASN A 249 -20.32 -3.72 15.14
N PHE A 250 -20.41 -4.75 14.29
CA PHE A 250 -21.39 -4.82 13.22
C PHE A 250 -22.75 -5.28 13.74
#